data_d296790c193d9755e35698af0c83865f
#
_entry.id   d296790c193d9755e35698af0c83865f
#
_cell.length_a   1.000
_cell.length_b   1.000
_cell.length_c   1.000
_cell.angle_alpha   90.00
_cell.angle_beta   90.00
_cell.angle_gamma   90.00
#
_symmetry.space_group_name_H-M   'P 1'
#
loop_
_entity.id
_entity.type
_entity.pdbx_description
1 polymer ?
#
loop_
_entity_poly.entity_id
_entity_poly.type
_entity_poly.pdbx_seq_one_letter_code
_entity_poly.pdbx_strand_id
1 'polypeptide(L)'
;VCSSDLHTYTLREAKGGTASKGVSYDAKTYTVVTTVTDRGDGTLAVKHELKDAGTAEFKNSYTVTPEDSSVTDQVTATKFLDGRDLKAGEFRFELVEGNNVVATGTNNADGKIVMDPVTYTAAGEHIYTLRETKAGATENGITYSAAEYTIVTTVTDNGDGTLSVEHKLQNDEKATFE
;
A
#
# COMPACT_ATOMS: atom_id res chain seq x y z
N VAL A 1 59.30 -12.36 -25.14
CA VAL A 1 58.61 -11.19 -24.56
C VAL A 1 57.25 -11.65 -24.12
N CYS A 2 57.04 -11.77 -22.79
CA CYS A 2 55.69 -12.06 -22.23
C CYS A 2 54.78 -10.88 -22.60
N SER A 3 53.84 -11.06 -23.50
CA SER A 3 52.84 -10.05 -23.86
C SER A 3 51.67 -10.18 -22.93
N SER A 4 51.25 -9.09 -22.29
CA SER A 4 49.98 -9.02 -21.55
C SER A 4 49.00 -8.23 -22.35
N ASP A 5 47.77 -8.73 -22.45
CA ASP A 5 46.63 -8.03 -23.06
C ASP A 5 45.65 -7.59 -21.97
N LEU A 6 45.14 -6.36 -22.11
CA LEU A 6 44.27 -5.74 -21.11
C LEU A 6 42.86 -5.47 -21.69
N HIS A 7 41.86 -6.06 -21.08
CA HIS A 7 40.46 -5.85 -21.42
C HIS A 7 39.72 -5.15 -20.31
N THR A 8 38.83 -4.23 -20.66
CA THR A 8 38.00 -3.50 -19.69
C THR A 8 36.51 -3.78 -19.97
N TYR A 9 35.79 -4.21 -18.95
CA TYR A 9 34.36 -4.50 -19.01
C TYR A 9 33.60 -3.64 -18.01
N THR A 10 32.33 -3.39 -18.29
CA THR A 10 31.40 -2.77 -17.35
C THR A 10 30.46 -3.82 -16.82
N LEU A 11 30.46 -4.01 -15.49
CA LEU A 11 29.49 -4.82 -14.76
C LEU A 11 28.36 -3.92 -14.27
N ARG A 12 27.12 -4.26 -14.58
CA ARG A 12 25.90 -3.52 -14.16
C ARG A 12 24.71 -4.44 -14.13
N GLU A 13 23.66 -4.04 -13.39
CA GLU A 13 22.37 -4.69 -13.54
C GLU A 13 21.75 -4.40 -14.91
N ALA A 14 21.08 -5.39 -15.51
CA ALA A 14 20.42 -5.24 -16.80
C ALA A 14 19.33 -4.16 -16.81
N LYS A 15 18.66 -3.97 -15.65
CA LYS A 15 17.63 -2.95 -15.42
C LYS A 15 18.13 -1.77 -14.57
N GLY A 16 19.44 -1.62 -14.38
CA GLY A 16 20.01 -0.60 -13.50
C GLY A 16 19.50 0.81 -13.83
N GLY A 17 19.09 1.56 -12.79
CA GLY A 17 18.53 2.90 -12.92
C GLY A 17 17.06 2.95 -13.38
N THR A 18 16.37 1.81 -13.47
CA THR A 18 14.93 1.76 -13.78
C THR A 18 14.12 1.27 -12.58
N ALA A 19 12.80 1.44 -12.65
CA ALA A 19 11.87 0.85 -11.69
C ALA A 19 10.81 0.02 -12.41
N SER A 20 10.39 -1.10 -11.81
CA SER A 20 9.33 -1.95 -12.34
C SER A 20 8.72 -2.80 -11.23
N LYS A 21 7.40 -2.86 -11.18
CA LYS A 21 6.65 -3.68 -10.20
C LYS A 21 7.09 -3.44 -8.75
N GLY A 22 7.19 -2.17 -8.35
CA GLY A 22 7.62 -1.77 -7.02
C GLY A 22 9.12 -1.86 -6.75
N VAL A 23 9.90 -2.53 -7.62
CA VAL A 23 11.37 -2.66 -7.47
C VAL A 23 12.07 -1.52 -8.18
N SER A 24 12.92 -0.78 -7.45
CA SER A 24 13.90 0.17 -8.01
C SER A 24 15.25 -0.52 -8.09
N TYR A 25 15.81 -0.58 -9.29
CA TYR A 25 17.08 -1.28 -9.59
C TYR A 25 18.26 -0.34 -9.45
N ASP A 26 19.34 -0.82 -8.79
CA ASP A 26 20.55 -0.03 -8.57
C ASP A 26 21.18 0.39 -9.90
N ALA A 27 21.46 1.68 -10.01
CA ALA A 27 22.11 2.26 -11.23
C ALA A 27 23.62 2.13 -11.24
N LYS A 28 24.23 1.54 -10.18
CA LYS A 28 25.67 1.41 -10.08
C LYS A 28 26.28 0.63 -11.23
N THR A 29 27.47 1.02 -11.57
CA THR A 29 28.33 0.32 -12.53
C THR A 29 29.69 0.10 -11.92
N TYR A 30 30.33 -1.02 -12.26
CA TYR A 30 31.68 -1.33 -11.83
C TYR A 30 32.55 -1.61 -13.07
N THR A 31 33.79 -1.14 -13.05
CA THR A 31 34.77 -1.45 -14.06
C THR A 31 35.52 -2.72 -13.68
N VAL A 32 35.46 -3.74 -14.53
CA VAL A 32 36.21 -4.98 -14.40
C VAL A 32 37.41 -4.91 -15.38
N VAL A 33 38.61 -4.96 -14.85
CA VAL A 33 39.82 -5.06 -15.63
C VAL A 33 40.25 -6.51 -15.68
N THR A 34 40.42 -7.03 -16.90
CA THR A 34 40.89 -8.40 -17.17
C THR A 34 42.25 -8.33 -17.80
N THR A 35 43.25 -8.93 -17.14
CA THR A 35 44.60 -9.07 -17.64
C THR A 35 44.80 -10.50 -18.12
N VAL A 36 45.19 -10.65 -19.36
CA VAL A 36 45.58 -11.94 -19.96
C VAL A 36 47.10 -11.93 -20.14
N THR A 37 47.77 -12.92 -19.56
CA THR A 37 49.24 -13.03 -19.62
C THR A 37 49.65 -14.38 -20.21
N ASP A 38 50.55 -14.35 -21.19
CA ASP A 38 51.20 -15.55 -21.71
C ASP A 38 52.23 -16.09 -20.70
N ARG A 39 52.09 -17.33 -20.28
CA ARG A 39 52.99 -18.01 -19.32
C ARG A 39 54.29 -18.49 -19.96
N GLY A 40 54.38 -18.47 -21.29
CA GLY A 40 55.56 -18.97 -22.02
C GLY A 40 55.64 -20.50 -22.13
N ASP A 41 54.63 -21.22 -21.66
CA ASP A 41 54.52 -22.70 -21.73
C ASP A 41 53.40 -23.15 -22.69
N GLY A 42 52.86 -22.21 -23.48
CA GLY A 42 51.73 -22.46 -24.37
C GLY A 42 50.36 -22.29 -23.68
N THR A 43 50.32 -21.80 -22.44
CA THR A 43 49.10 -21.49 -21.70
C THR A 43 48.96 -20.02 -21.35
N LEU A 44 47.71 -19.57 -21.14
CA LEU A 44 47.42 -18.21 -20.71
C LEU A 44 47.00 -18.20 -19.22
N ALA A 45 47.36 -17.11 -18.53
CA ALA A 45 46.79 -16.76 -17.24
C ALA A 45 45.80 -15.61 -17.40
N VAL A 46 44.64 -15.72 -16.75
CA VAL A 46 43.60 -14.66 -16.78
C VAL A 46 43.35 -14.21 -15.34
N LYS A 47 43.39 -12.89 -15.13
CA LYS A 47 43.08 -12.25 -13.84
C LYS A 47 42.00 -11.21 -14.06
N HIS A 48 40.98 -11.22 -13.22
CA HIS A 48 39.91 -10.22 -13.18
C HIS A 48 40.00 -9.42 -11.89
N GLU A 49 39.93 -8.10 -11.99
CA GLU A 49 39.94 -7.17 -10.85
C GLU A 49 38.90 -6.07 -11.04
N LEU A 50 38.21 -5.70 -9.94
CA LEU A 50 37.44 -4.47 -9.93
C LEU A 50 38.40 -3.29 -9.76
N LYS A 51 38.28 -2.28 -10.66
CA LYS A 51 39.23 -1.16 -10.72
C LYS A 51 39.17 -0.29 -9.45
N ASP A 52 37.97 0.01 -8.95
CA ASP A 52 37.77 1.01 -7.91
C ASP A 52 37.03 0.44 -6.66
N ALA A 53 36.89 -0.88 -6.53
CA ALA A 53 36.21 -1.54 -5.44
C ALA A 53 36.76 -2.94 -5.15
N GLY A 54 36.68 -3.39 -3.91
CA GLY A 54 37.04 -4.77 -3.53
C GLY A 54 35.96 -5.78 -3.90
N THR A 55 34.69 -5.37 -3.87
CA THR A 55 33.52 -6.17 -4.23
C THR A 55 32.49 -5.31 -5.00
N ALA A 56 31.76 -5.95 -5.91
CA ALA A 56 30.62 -5.33 -6.56
C ALA A 56 29.35 -5.64 -5.76
N GLU A 57 28.63 -4.59 -5.33
CA GLU A 57 27.40 -4.71 -4.55
C GLU A 57 26.31 -3.86 -5.20
N PHE A 58 25.19 -4.50 -5.55
CA PHE A 58 23.98 -3.84 -6.07
C PHE A 58 22.89 -3.91 -5.01
N LYS A 59 22.24 -2.77 -4.73
CA LYS A 59 21.17 -2.66 -3.74
C LYS A 59 19.87 -2.20 -4.42
N ASN A 60 18.91 -3.10 -4.47
CA ASN A 60 17.57 -2.80 -4.94
C ASN A 60 16.65 -2.46 -3.75
N SER A 61 15.65 -1.63 -3.99
CA SER A 61 14.59 -1.35 -3.01
C SER A 61 13.24 -1.75 -3.57
N TYR A 62 12.33 -2.12 -2.66
CA TYR A 62 10.95 -2.42 -3.00
C TYR A 62 10.02 -1.49 -2.23
N THR A 63 9.01 -0.93 -2.92
CA THR A 63 7.97 -0.08 -2.35
C THR A 63 6.64 -0.35 -3.03
N VAL A 64 5.55 -0.23 -2.27
CA VAL A 64 4.19 -0.30 -2.81
C VAL A 64 3.64 1.11 -3.05
N THR A 65 2.74 1.24 -4.00
CA THR A 65 1.95 2.45 -4.22
C THR A 65 0.83 2.48 -3.18
N PRO A 66 0.59 3.62 -2.51
CA PRO A 66 -0.55 3.78 -1.61
C PRO A 66 -1.88 3.53 -2.34
N GLU A 67 -2.84 2.96 -1.62
CA GLU A 67 -4.19 2.66 -2.12
C GLU A 67 -5.24 3.37 -1.26
N ASP A 68 -6.15 4.11 -1.90
CA ASP A 68 -7.25 4.80 -1.24
C ASP A 68 -8.53 3.95 -1.37
N SER A 69 -9.16 3.61 -0.24
CA SER A 69 -10.39 2.83 -0.23
C SER A 69 -11.36 3.33 0.84
N SER A 70 -12.64 3.45 0.48
CA SER A 70 -13.72 3.74 1.41
C SER A 70 -14.40 2.44 1.85
N VAL A 71 -14.68 2.29 3.14
CA VAL A 71 -15.39 1.11 3.66
C VAL A 71 -16.75 0.91 3.00
N THR A 72 -17.43 1.99 2.57
CA THR A 72 -18.74 1.93 1.92
C THR A 72 -18.69 1.54 0.45
N ASP A 73 -17.51 1.32 -0.13
CA ASP A 73 -17.39 0.74 -1.46
C ASP A 73 -17.69 -0.77 -1.47
N GLN A 74 -17.48 -1.44 -0.34
CA GLN A 74 -17.63 -2.90 -0.19
C GLN A 74 -18.62 -3.30 0.92
N VAL A 75 -18.81 -2.45 1.93
CA VAL A 75 -19.72 -2.68 3.04
C VAL A 75 -21.00 -1.87 2.82
N THR A 76 -22.17 -2.53 2.82
CA THR A 76 -23.45 -1.81 2.78
C THR A 76 -23.72 -1.17 4.14
N ALA A 77 -23.81 0.16 4.18
CA ALA A 77 -24.18 0.92 5.36
C ALA A 77 -25.32 1.89 5.01
N THR A 78 -26.39 1.84 5.82
CA THR A 78 -27.64 2.56 5.54
C THR A 78 -28.16 3.26 6.80
N LYS A 79 -28.67 4.49 6.64
CA LYS A 79 -29.42 5.23 7.65
C LYS A 79 -30.90 5.21 7.32
N PHE A 80 -31.74 4.92 8.32
CA PHE A 80 -33.19 5.11 8.28
C PHE A 80 -33.61 6.19 9.27
N LEU A 81 -34.71 6.87 8.99
CA LEU A 81 -35.32 7.85 9.86
C LEU A 81 -36.83 7.65 9.81
N ASP A 82 -37.44 7.35 10.98
CA ASP A 82 -38.90 7.24 11.11
C ASP A 82 -39.55 8.62 11.21
N GLY A 83 -40.81 8.68 10.77
CA GLY A 83 -41.69 9.83 10.93
C GLY A 83 -41.57 10.92 9.86
N ARG A 84 -40.50 10.97 9.08
CA ARG A 84 -40.38 11.87 7.93
C ARG A 84 -39.27 11.42 6.98
N ASP A 85 -39.24 12.05 5.79
CA ASP A 85 -38.20 11.79 4.80
C ASP A 85 -36.82 12.23 5.31
N LEU A 86 -35.82 11.40 5.00
CA LEU A 86 -34.41 11.64 5.26
C LEU A 86 -33.86 12.72 4.30
N LYS A 87 -32.96 13.56 4.79
CA LYS A 87 -32.25 14.56 3.98
C LYS A 87 -30.81 14.18 3.83
N ALA A 88 -30.24 14.44 2.63
CA ALA A 88 -28.81 14.23 2.40
C ALA A 88 -27.95 15.07 3.37
N GLY A 89 -26.91 14.46 3.96
CA GLY A 89 -25.97 15.11 4.87
C GLY A 89 -26.54 15.43 6.26
N GLU A 90 -27.71 14.89 6.61
CA GLU A 90 -28.37 15.17 7.90
C GLU A 90 -27.68 14.43 9.05
N PHE A 91 -27.22 13.22 8.81
CA PHE A 91 -26.51 12.39 9.79
C PHE A 91 -25.04 12.28 9.42
N ARG A 92 -24.19 12.36 10.43
CA ARG A 92 -22.74 12.25 10.29
C ARG A 92 -22.26 10.95 10.94
N PHE A 93 -21.31 10.32 10.28
CA PHE A 93 -20.69 9.07 10.69
C PHE A 93 -19.19 9.25 10.83
N GLU A 94 -18.60 8.44 11.68
CA GLU A 94 -17.16 8.35 11.84
C GLU A 94 -16.70 6.89 11.78
N LEU A 95 -15.54 6.69 11.18
CA LEU A 95 -14.79 5.44 11.19
C LEU A 95 -13.66 5.60 12.17
N VAL A 96 -13.59 4.75 13.18
CA VAL A 96 -12.66 4.88 14.31
C VAL A 96 -11.76 3.67 14.37
N GLU A 97 -10.44 3.88 14.45
CA GLU A 97 -9.43 2.87 14.73
C GLU A 97 -8.83 3.12 16.11
N GLY A 98 -9.09 2.21 17.04
CA GLY A 98 -8.75 2.42 18.45
C GLY A 98 -9.45 3.66 19.03
N ASN A 99 -8.72 4.74 19.24
CA ASN A 99 -9.27 6.01 19.72
C ASN A 99 -9.23 7.14 18.67
N ASN A 100 -8.83 6.84 17.44
CA ASN A 100 -8.64 7.84 16.41
C ASN A 100 -9.75 7.77 15.36
N VAL A 101 -10.36 8.90 15.02
CA VAL A 101 -11.23 9.01 13.86
C VAL A 101 -10.34 9.06 12.61
N VAL A 102 -10.46 8.06 11.73
CA VAL A 102 -9.65 7.92 10.51
C VAL A 102 -10.38 8.37 9.26
N ALA A 103 -11.73 8.32 9.27
CA ALA A 103 -12.56 8.85 8.19
C ALA A 103 -13.90 9.34 8.75
N THR A 104 -14.55 10.23 8.00
CA THR A 104 -15.90 10.72 8.28
C THR A 104 -16.79 10.50 7.07
N GLY A 105 -18.10 10.57 7.27
CA GLY A 105 -19.07 10.42 6.19
C GLY A 105 -20.44 10.97 6.54
N THR A 106 -21.33 10.94 5.56
CA THR A 106 -22.73 11.36 5.71
C THR A 106 -23.66 10.44 4.93
N ASN A 107 -24.95 10.49 5.22
CA ASN A 107 -25.96 9.83 4.40
C ASN A 107 -26.34 10.66 3.17
N ASN A 108 -26.72 9.99 2.09
CA ASN A 108 -27.47 10.61 0.99
C ASN A 108 -28.97 10.64 1.30
N ALA A 109 -29.81 11.17 0.40
CA ALA A 109 -31.26 11.25 0.59
C ALA A 109 -31.95 9.87 0.63
N ASP A 110 -31.37 8.85 0.00
CA ASP A 110 -31.87 7.47 -0.01
C ASP A 110 -31.40 6.67 1.22
N GLY A 111 -30.65 7.29 2.14
CA GLY A 111 -30.11 6.66 3.33
C GLY A 111 -28.76 5.96 3.15
N LYS A 112 -28.22 5.84 1.93
CA LYS A 112 -26.89 5.28 1.74
C LYS A 112 -25.87 6.16 2.47
N ILE A 113 -25.05 5.55 3.31
CA ILE A 113 -23.92 6.21 3.96
C ILE A 113 -22.74 6.22 2.99
N VAL A 114 -22.07 7.36 2.87
CA VAL A 114 -20.88 7.55 2.05
C VAL A 114 -19.76 8.05 2.97
N MET A 115 -18.71 7.25 3.10
CA MET A 115 -17.54 7.56 3.91
C MET A 115 -16.40 8.10 3.02
N ASP A 116 -15.59 9.00 3.59
CA ASP A 116 -14.33 9.40 2.97
C ASP A 116 -13.39 8.18 2.88
N PRO A 117 -12.50 8.12 1.85
CA PRO A 117 -11.54 7.02 1.74
C PRO A 117 -10.43 7.13 2.80
N VAL A 118 -9.87 5.97 3.16
CA VAL A 118 -8.66 5.84 3.97
C VAL A 118 -7.51 5.43 3.06
N THR A 119 -6.34 6.07 3.23
CA THR A 119 -5.13 5.75 2.47
C THR A 119 -4.33 4.68 3.18
N TYR A 120 -4.04 3.58 2.48
CA TYR A 120 -3.21 2.48 2.96
C TYR A 120 -1.84 2.52 2.28
N THR A 121 -0.76 2.42 3.08
CA THR A 121 0.63 2.51 2.59
C THR A 121 1.42 1.23 2.78
N ALA A 122 0.85 0.23 3.43
CA ALA A 122 1.48 -1.07 3.69
C ALA A 122 0.41 -2.15 3.85
N ALA A 123 0.79 -3.41 3.60
CA ALA A 123 -0.04 -4.56 3.91
C ALA A 123 -0.24 -4.71 5.42
N GLY A 124 -1.44 -5.15 5.82
CA GLY A 124 -1.81 -5.36 7.22
C GLY A 124 -3.31 -5.52 7.41
N GLU A 125 -3.71 -5.73 8.65
CA GLU A 125 -5.11 -5.77 9.07
C GLU A 125 -5.42 -4.53 9.92
N HIS A 126 -6.58 -3.91 9.65
CA HIS A 126 -7.12 -2.77 10.38
C HIS A 126 -8.51 -3.14 10.91
N ILE A 127 -8.80 -2.77 12.13
CA ILE A 127 -10.11 -3.00 12.75
C ILE A 127 -10.72 -1.65 13.06
N TYR A 128 -11.85 -1.36 12.41
CA TYR A 128 -12.58 -0.11 12.55
C TYR A 128 -13.91 -0.31 13.24
N THR A 129 -14.36 0.74 13.95
CA THR A 129 -15.74 0.91 14.39
C THR A 129 -16.40 1.99 13.56
N LEU A 130 -17.50 1.66 12.86
CA LEU A 130 -18.38 2.60 12.18
C LEU A 130 -19.57 2.94 13.10
N ARG A 131 -19.79 4.24 13.36
CA ARG A 131 -20.85 4.74 14.24
C ARG A 131 -21.36 6.12 13.83
N GLU A 132 -22.54 6.52 14.34
CA GLU A 132 -22.99 7.93 14.28
C GLU A 132 -22.18 8.81 15.24
N THR A 133 -21.88 10.05 14.85
CA THR A 133 -21.15 11.00 15.71
C THR A 133 -21.92 11.40 16.97
N LYS A 134 -23.26 11.30 16.94
CA LYS A 134 -24.17 11.60 18.07
C LYS A 134 -24.83 10.35 18.64
N ALA A 135 -24.19 9.20 18.52
CA ALA A 135 -24.74 7.90 18.93
C ALA A 135 -25.44 7.96 20.30
N GLY A 136 -26.71 7.52 20.35
CA GLY A 136 -27.54 7.47 21.55
C GLY A 136 -28.08 8.83 22.05
N ALA A 137 -27.72 9.96 21.42
CA ALA A 137 -28.26 11.27 21.80
C ALA A 137 -29.67 11.49 21.26
N THR A 138 -30.46 12.38 21.91
CA THR A 138 -31.74 12.87 21.39
C THR A 138 -31.68 14.40 21.29
N GLU A 139 -31.82 14.94 20.09
CA GLU A 139 -31.79 16.36 19.83
C GLU A 139 -32.88 16.75 18.83
N ASN A 140 -33.61 17.85 19.10
CA ASN A 140 -34.65 18.40 18.20
C ASN A 140 -35.70 17.38 17.73
N GLY A 141 -36.05 16.41 18.61
CA GLY A 141 -37.01 15.37 18.30
C GLY A 141 -36.49 14.20 17.48
N ILE A 142 -35.15 14.15 17.24
CA ILE A 142 -34.48 13.04 16.58
C ILE A 142 -33.67 12.27 17.61
N THR A 143 -33.86 10.96 17.66
CA THR A 143 -33.00 10.04 18.42
C THR A 143 -31.95 9.45 17.44
N TYR A 144 -30.68 9.59 17.77
CA TYR A 144 -29.57 9.09 16.98
C TYR A 144 -29.28 7.64 17.35
N SER A 145 -28.99 6.81 16.35
CA SER A 145 -28.71 5.39 16.57
C SER A 145 -27.47 5.20 17.46
N ALA A 146 -27.60 4.32 18.44
CA ALA A 146 -26.48 3.90 19.29
C ALA A 146 -25.73 2.68 18.72
N ALA A 147 -26.10 2.22 17.51
CA ALA A 147 -25.47 1.07 16.87
C ALA A 147 -24.00 1.37 16.52
N GLU A 148 -23.18 0.35 16.70
CA GLU A 148 -21.76 0.34 16.29
C GLU A 148 -21.48 -0.93 15.49
N TYR A 149 -20.73 -0.80 14.40
CA TYR A 149 -20.40 -1.92 13.52
C TYR A 149 -18.89 -2.05 13.40
N THR A 150 -18.39 -3.26 13.64
CA THR A 150 -16.97 -3.58 13.46
C THR A 150 -16.70 -3.97 12.01
N ILE A 151 -15.75 -3.26 11.38
CA ILE A 151 -15.28 -3.54 10.03
C ILE A 151 -13.84 -4.02 10.12
N VAL A 152 -13.58 -5.20 9.58
CA VAL A 152 -12.23 -5.74 9.40
C VAL A 152 -11.79 -5.41 7.98
N THR A 153 -10.69 -4.70 7.87
CA THR A 153 -10.06 -4.32 6.60
C THR A 153 -8.75 -5.05 6.44
N THR A 154 -8.62 -5.81 5.35
CA THR A 154 -7.39 -6.52 4.99
C THR A 154 -6.72 -5.82 3.82
N VAL A 155 -5.50 -5.36 4.02
CA VAL A 155 -4.65 -4.78 2.98
C VAL A 155 -3.59 -5.81 2.59
N THR A 156 -3.54 -6.15 1.31
CA THR A 156 -2.64 -7.17 0.77
C THR A 156 -1.64 -6.54 -0.20
N ASP A 157 -0.36 -6.85 -0.04
CA ASP A 157 0.67 -6.55 -1.04
C ASP A 157 0.59 -7.60 -2.16
N ASN A 158 0.31 -7.16 -3.39
CA ASN A 158 0.17 -8.02 -4.54
C ASN A 158 1.51 -8.50 -5.13
N GLY A 159 2.66 -8.02 -4.59
CA GLY A 159 4.00 -8.40 -5.02
C GLY A 159 4.41 -7.76 -6.36
N ASP A 160 3.66 -6.80 -6.86
CA ASP A 160 3.91 -6.09 -8.11
C ASP A 160 4.03 -4.57 -7.94
N GLY A 161 4.12 -4.10 -6.69
CA GLY A 161 4.16 -2.69 -6.31
C GLY A 161 2.79 -2.08 -6.05
N THR A 162 1.70 -2.88 -6.08
CA THR A 162 0.34 -2.44 -5.77
C THR A 162 -0.18 -3.08 -4.49
N LEU A 163 -1.16 -2.43 -3.87
CA LEU A 163 -1.93 -2.95 -2.76
C LEU A 163 -3.35 -3.29 -3.24
N SER A 164 -4.00 -4.22 -2.56
CA SER A 164 -5.44 -4.46 -2.66
C SER A 164 -6.07 -4.35 -1.27
N VAL A 165 -7.30 -3.81 -1.20
CA VAL A 165 -8.02 -3.56 0.05
C VAL A 165 -9.36 -4.29 0.01
N GLU A 166 -9.66 -5.04 1.08
CA GLU A 166 -10.93 -5.71 1.28
C GLU A 166 -11.53 -5.29 2.64
N HIS A 167 -12.81 -4.88 2.63
CA HIS A 167 -13.55 -4.50 3.83
C HIS A 167 -14.66 -5.52 4.11
N LYS A 168 -14.78 -5.98 5.35
CA LYS A 168 -15.84 -6.91 5.79
C LYS A 168 -16.44 -6.49 7.12
N LEU A 169 -17.76 -6.54 7.23
CA LEU A 169 -18.42 -6.51 8.53
C LEU A 169 -18.11 -7.79 9.30
N GLN A 170 -17.78 -7.66 10.59
CA GLN A 170 -17.35 -8.81 11.41
C GLN A 170 -18.46 -9.80 11.67
N ASN A 171 -19.68 -9.32 12.00
CA ASN A 171 -20.78 -10.17 12.45
C ASN A 171 -22.11 -9.92 11.73
N ASP A 172 -22.18 -8.97 10.81
CA ASP A 172 -23.39 -8.51 10.15
C ASP A 172 -23.22 -8.50 8.63
N GLU A 173 -24.32 -8.76 7.91
CA GLU A 173 -24.31 -8.62 6.45
C GLU A 173 -24.47 -7.16 6.00
N LYS A 174 -25.04 -6.30 6.87
CA LYS A 174 -25.32 -4.88 6.60
C LYS A 174 -25.21 -4.05 7.86
N ALA A 175 -24.63 -2.87 7.77
CA ALA A 175 -24.66 -1.86 8.82
C ALA A 175 -25.94 -1.01 8.68
N THR A 176 -26.83 -1.07 9.66
CA THR A 176 -28.12 -0.36 9.63
C THR A 176 -28.27 0.53 10.87
N PHE A 177 -28.45 1.84 10.64
CA PHE A 177 -28.63 2.84 11.69
C PHE A 177 -30.08 3.36 11.64
N GLU A 178 -30.81 3.18 12.74
CA GLU A 178 -32.23 3.59 12.90
C GLU A 178 -32.38 4.70 13.92
#